data_80623e942d4999e522d722be1b66717c
#
_entry.id   80623e942d4999e522d722be1b66717c
#
_cell.length_a   1.000
_cell.length_b   1.000
_cell.length_c   1.000
_cell.angle_alpha   90.00
_cell.angle_beta   90.00
_cell.angle_gamma   90.00
#
_symmetry.space_group_name_H-M   'P 1'
#
loop_
_entity.id
_entity.type
_entity.pdbx_description
1 polymer ?
#
loop_
_entity_poly.entity_id
_entity_poly.type
_entity_poly.pdbx_seq_one_letter_code
_entity_poly.pdbx_strand_id
1 'polypeptide(L)'
;DNFVILQQMVAIDRAQNRFELRASIQTLLRIIGSCTSSERVYIFDWDETDNVFRNSYEWCGDNVQPWIDNLQSVDSADMPYWLEAFERGDSMIIDNVEDVKDLMPSEYQLLVMQDIHSEIAFPIFYKDQLKGFIGVDNPHIDSSESFISLLGVVGGHLGNVRETLRMTELLEQRNNSLEKSLSDLNRERTFMSVLCTDYI
;
A
#
# COMPACT_ATOMS: atom_id res chain seq x y z
N ASP A 1 18.95 1.80 -14.10
CA ASP A 1 17.75 1.11 -13.61
C ASP A 1 16.90 2.01 -12.71
N ASN A 2 17.49 2.85 -11.84
CA ASN A 2 16.75 3.83 -11.03
C ASN A 2 15.88 4.79 -11.87
N PHE A 3 16.34 5.14 -13.07
CA PHE A 3 15.60 6.01 -13.98
C PHE A 3 14.26 5.42 -14.43
N VAL A 4 14.19 4.12 -14.68
CA VAL A 4 12.95 3.43 -15.10
C VAL A 4 11.94 3.42 -13.96
N ILE A 5 12.39 3.23 -12.72
CA ILE A 5 11.55 3.31 -11.52
C ILE A 5 10.94 4.72 -11.39
N LEU A 6 11.77 5.77 -11.52
CA LEU A 6 11.32 7.15 -11.47
C LEU A 6 10.33 7.50 -12.60
N GLN A 7 10.54 6.99 -13.81
CA GLN A 7 9.58 7.14 -14.90
C GLN A 7 8.22 6.48 -14.58
N GLN A 8 8.24 5.32 -13.94
CA GLN A 8 7.00 4.64 -13.53
C GLN A 8 6.25 5.39 -12.43
N MET A 9 6.94 6.08 -11.54
CA MET A 9 6.31 6.96 -10.55
C MET A 9 5.51 8.08 -11.22
N VAL A 10 6.02 8.66 -12.31
CA VAL A 10 5.27 9.65 -13.11
C VAL A 10 4.01 9.02 -13.75
N ALA A 11 4.06 7.75 -14.14
CA ALA A 11 2.87 7.05 -14.65
C ALA A 11 1.82 6.83 -13.55
N ILE A 12 2.26 6.58 -12.32
CA ILE A 12 1.39 6.47 -11.14
C ILE A 12 0.66 7.79 -10.87
N ASP A 13 1.33 8.95 -10.99
CA ASP A 13 0.71 10.27 -10.82
C ASP A 13 -0.41 10.56 -11.82
N ARG A 14 -0.39 9.92 -12.97
CA ARG A 14 -1.39 10.11 -14.04
C ARG A 14 -2.62 9.23 -13.89
N ALA A 15 -2.61 8.30 -12.95
CA ALA A 15 -3.75 7.41 -12.69
C ALA A 15 -4.96 8.22 -12.20
N GLN A 16 -6.09 8.08 -12.90
CA GLN A 16 -7.31 8.82 -12.63
C GLN A 16 -8.32 8.03 -11.80
N ASN A 17 -8.10 6.73 -11.66
CA ASN A 17 -8.98 5.82 -10.92
C ASN A 17 -8.19 4.65 -10.33
N ARG A 18 -8.84 3.89 -9.44
CA ARG A 18 -8.22 2.74 -8.75
C ARG A 18 -7.71 1.66 -9.70
N PHE A 19 -8.38 1.45 -10.82
CA PHE A 19 -7.97 0.41 -11.77
C PHE A 19 -6.64 0.78 -12.42
N GLU A 20 -6.52 2.03 -12.90
CA GLU A 20 -5.28 2.55 -13.50
C GLU A 20 -4.15 2.59 -12.47
N LEU A 21 -4.44 3.05 -11.25
CA LEU A 21 -3.47 3.07 -10.16
C LEU A 21 -2.97 1.65 -9.85
N ARG A 22 -3.89 0.68 -9.74
CA ARG A 22 -3.52 -0.71 -9.47
C ARG A 22 -2.60 -1.28 -10.57
N ALA A 23 -2.92 -1.06 -11.83
CA ALA A 23 -2.11 -1.50 -12.96
C ALA A 23 -0.70 -0.84 -12.96
N SER A 24 -0.65 0.45 -12.65
CA SER A 24 0.61 1.20 -12.56
C SER A 24 1.48 0.75 -11.39
N ILE A 25 0.89 0.47 -10.23
CA ILE A 25 1.60 -0.09 -9.05
C ILE A 25 2.15 -1.48 -9.40
N GLN A 26 1.34 -2.36 -9.99
CA GLN A 26 1.77 -3.71 -10.38
C GLN A 26 2.96 -3.67 -11.37
N THR A 27 2.94 -2.71 -12.29
CA THR A 27 4.07 -2.47 -13.20
C THR A 27 5.31 -1.98 -12.44
N LEU A 28 5.15 -1.10 -11.45
CA LEU A 28 6.24 -0.62 -10.62
C LEU A 28 6.91 -1.77 -9.85
N LEU A 29 6.12 -2.64 -9.19
CA LEU A 29 6.64 -3.79 -8.45
C LEU A 29 7.45 -4.71 -9.37
N ARG A 30 6.93 -5.00 -10.57
CA ARG A 30 7.65 -5.79 -11.58
C ARG A 30 8.98 -5.15 -12.00
N ILE A 31 9.02 -3.84 -12.18
CA ILE A 31 10.24 -3.11 -12.54
C ILE A 31 11.26 -3.20 -11.40
N ILE A 32 10.84 -2.96 -10.17
CA ILE A 32 11.70 -3.09 -8.98
C ILE A 32 12.26 -4.49 -8.91
N GLY A 33 11.42 -5.53 -8.98
CA GLY A 33 11.83 -6.91 -8.93
C GLY A 33 12.83 -7.29 -10.02
N SER A 34 12.60 -6.84 -11.26
CA SER A 34 13.52 -7.08 -12.37
C SER A 34 14.86 -6.34 -12.20
N CYS A 35 14.84 -5.11 -11.68
CA CYS A 35 16.06 -4.32 -11.46
C CYS A 35 16.93 -4.87 -10.32
N THR A 36 16.31 -5.53 -9.34
CA THR A 36 16.97 -6.08 -8.16
C THR A 36 17.23 -7.57 -8.26
N SER A 37 16.73 -8.21 -9.32
CA SER A 37 16.71 -9.68 -9.45
C SER A 37 16.14 -10.37 -8.21
N SER A 38 15.14 -9.72 -7.57
CA SER A 38 14.50 -10.22 -6.36
C SER A 38 13.44 -11.28 -6.69
N GLU A 39 13.08 -12.05 -5.69
CA GLU A 39 12.07 -13.08 -5.81
C GLU A 39 10.65 -12.52 -5.71
N ARG A 40 10.42 -11.59 -4.76
CA ARG A 40 9.13 -10.92 -4.60
C ARG A 40 9.32 -9.43 -4.32
N VAL A 41 8.32 -8.65 -4.75
CA VAL A 41 8.14 -7.25 -4.36
C VAL A 41 6.67 -7.06 -4.03
N TYR A 42 6.38 -6.47 -2.88
CA TYR A 42 5.02 -6.40 -2.39
C TYR A 42 4.73 -5.11 -1.62
N ILE A 43 3.44 -4.85 -1.40
CA ILE A 43 2.96 -3.77 -0.55
C ILE A 43 1.97 -4.35 0.45
N PHE A 44 2.24 -4.11 1.72
CA PHE A 44 1.26 -4.31 2.80
C PHE A 44 0.58 -3.01 3.16
N ASP A 45 -0.72 -3.06 3.35
CA ASP A 45 -1.50 -1.99 3.94
C ASP A 45 -1.61 -2.20 5.44
N TRP A 46 -1.46 -1.13 6.21
CA TRP A 46 -1.70 -1.12 7.64
C TRP A 46 -3.15 -0.73 7.94
N ASP A 47 -3.85 -1.60 8.64
CA ASP A 47 -5.18 -1.37 9.19
C ASP A 47 -5.08 -1.17 10.70
N GLU A 48 -5.02 0.11 11.12
CA GLU A 48 -4.92 0.49 12.53
C GLU A 48 -6.17 0.09 13.33
N THR A 49 -7.34 -0.03 12.68
CA THR A 49 -8.58 -0.40 13.37
C THR A 49 -8.58 -1.86 13.79
N ASP A 50 -8.15 -2.72 12.88
CA ASP A 50 -8.09 -4.17 13.10
C ASP A 50 -6.73 -4.62 13.67
N ASN A 51 -5.72 -3.73 13.73
CA ASN A 51 -4.33 -4.02 14.11
C ASN A 51 -3.69 -5.12 13.24
N VAL A 52 -3.91 -5.06 11.93
CA VAL A 52 -3.38 -6.07 10.99
C VAL A 52 -2.70 -5.43 9.79
N PHE A 53 -1.71 -6.14 9.25
CA PHE A 53 -1.16 -5.88 7.93
C PHE A 53 -1.83 -6.79 6.90
N ARG A 54 -2.13 -6.22 5.70
CA ARG A 54 -2.76 -6.93 4.59
C ARG A 54 -1.90 -6.80 3.34
N ASN A 55 -1.47 -7.92 2.74
CA ASN A 55 -0.77 -7.89 1.47
C ASN A 55 -1.73 -7.47 0.36
N SER A 56 -1.61 -6.24 -0.11
CA SER A 56 -2.52 -5.63 -1.11
C SER A 56 -2.01 -5.72 -2.54
N TYR A 57 -0.70 -5.83 -2.72
CA TYR A 57 -0.03 -5.98 -4.01
C TYR A 57 1.19 -6.87 -3.88
N GLU A 58 1.38 -7.75 -4.84
CA GLU A 58 2.54 -8.63 -4.91
C GLU A 58 2.93 -8.87 -6.37
N TRP A 59 4.21 -8.83 -6.64
CA TRP A 59 4.84 -9.35 -7.83
C TRP A 59 5.82 -10.45 -7.43
N CYS A 60 5.78 -11.57 -8.16
CA CYS A 60 6.70 -12.69 -7.99
C CYS A 60 7.52 -12.89 -9.25
N GLY A 61 8.79 -13.24 -9.08
CA GLY A 61 9.67 -13.72 -10.13
C GLY A 61 9.25 -15.10 -10.65
N ASP A 62 9.95 -15.59 -11.68
CA ASP A 62 9.68 -16.90 -12.26
C ASP A 62 9.88 -18.02 -11.24
N ASN A 63 8.89 -18.92 -11.13
CA ASN A 63 8.86 -20.06 -10.22
C ASN A 63 8.83 -19.71 -8.71
N VAL A 64 8.56 -18.46 -8.35
CA VAL A 64 8.38 -18.04 -6.97
C VAL A 64 6.91 -18.20 -6.56
N GLN A 65 6.69 -18.82 -5.39
CA GLN A 65 5.34 -19.02 -4.86
C GLN A 65 4.75 -17.69 -4.35
N PRO A 66 3.57 -17.26 -4.82
CA PRO A 66 2.89 -16.10 -4.27
C PRO A 66 2.33 -16.37 -2.86
N TRP A 67 2.35 -15.33 -2.01
CA TRP A 67 1.82 -15.38 -0.66
C TRP A 67 0.67 -14.40 -0.41
N ILE A 68 0.28 -13.62 -1.41
CA ILE A 68 -0.74 -12.57 -1.28
C ILE A 68 -2.03 -13.09 -0.66
N ASP A 69 -2.52 -14.27 -1.05
CA ASP A 69 -3.78 -14.83 -0.53
C ASP A 69 -3.65 -15.35 0.91
N ASN A 70 -2.44 -15.67 1.35
CA ASN A 70 -2.16 -16.19 2.69
C ASN A 70 -1.92 -15.07 3.71
N LEU A 71 -1.52 -13.87 3.26
CA LEU A 71 -1.11 -12.76 4.11
C LEU A 71 -2.15 -11.62 4.11
N GLN A 72 -3.43 -11.98 4.18
CA GLN A 72 -4.53 -11.00 4.17
C GLN A 72 -4.90 -10.48 5.57
N SER A 73 -4.34 -11.05 6.63
CA SER A 73 -4.58 -10.62 8.01
C SER A 73 -3.41 -11.06 8.89
N VAL A 74 -2.29 -10.37 8.78
CA VAL A 74 -1.13 -10.59 9.64
C VAL A 74 -1.27 -9.71 10.86
N ASP A 75 -1.44 -10.31 12.05
CA ASP A 75 -1.58 -9.58 13.30
C ASP A 75 -0.31 -8.79 13.60
N SER A 76 -0.45 -7.55 14.07
CA SER A 76 0.69 -6.74 14.47
C SER A 76 1.46 -7.34 15.64
N ALA A 77 0.81 -8.18 16.44
CA ALA A 77 1.47 -8.93 17.52
C ALA A 77 2.48 -9.97 16.97
N ASP A 78 2.36 -10.38 15.72
CA ASP A 78 3.31 -11.27 15.04
C ASP A 78 4.47 -10.48 14.38
N MET A 79 4.37 -9.14 14.35
CA MET A 79 5.35 -8.23 13.75
C MET A 79 5.70 -7.03 14.65
N PRO A 80 5.91 -7.22 15.96
CA PRO A 80 6.03 -6.12 16.92
C PRO A 80 7.27 -5.25 16.65
N TYR A 81 8.39 -5.87 16.29
CA TYR A 81 9.64 -5.16 16.03
C TYR A 81 9.54 -4.29 14.75
N TRP A 82 8.90 -4.81 13.72
CA TRP A 82 8.68 -4.08 12.47
C TRP A 82 7.71 -2.93 12.65
N LEU A 83 6.59 -3.17 13.34
CA LEU A 83 5.62 -2.10 13.59
C LEU A 83 6.28 -0.94 14.35
N GLU A 84 7.02 -1.22 15.42
CA GLU A 84 7.73 -0.20 16.18
C GLU A 84 8.77 0.56 15.33
N ALA A 85 9.53 -0.14 14.48
CA ALA A 85 10.50 0.46 13.57
C ALA A 85 9.80 1.36 12.53
N PHE A 86 8.74 0.86 11.91
CA PHE A 86 8.00 1.62 10.90
C PHE A 86 7.29 2.84 11.49
N GLU A 87 6.73 2.78 12.69
CA GLU A 87 6.14 3.94 13.36
C GLU A 87 7.15 5.05 13.63
N ARG A 88 8.42 4.70 13.86
CA ARG A 88 9.53 5.67 13.94
C ARG A 88 10.01 6.21 12.58
N GLY A 89 9.55 5.60 11.48
CA GLY A 89 10.02 5.91 10.13
C GLY A 89 11.30 5.18 9.72
N ASP A 90 11.72 4.18 10.51
CA ASP A 90 12.89 3.35 10.20
C ASP A 90 12.56 2.32 9.12
N SER A 91 13.52 2.03 8.25
CA SER A 91 13.46 0.91 7.30
C SER A 91 13.97 -0.37 7.95
N MET A 92 13.51 -1.52 7.44
CA MET A 92 14.05 -2.82 7.78
C MET A 92 14.98 -3.29 6.68
N ILE A 93 16.22 -3.60 7.02
CA ILE A 93 17.23 -4.14 6.11
C ILE A 93 17.83 -5.37 6.79
N ILE A 94 17.55 -6.54 6.21
CA ILE A 94 17.99 -7.85 6.72
C ILE A 94 18.81 -8.51 5.64
N ASP A 95 20.13 -8.49 5.78
CA ASP A 95 21.04 -9.13 4.83
C ASP A 95 21.01 -10.66 4.96
N ASN A 96 20.76 -11.17 6.18
CA ASN A 96 20.63 -12.59 6.45
C ASN A 96 19.60 -12.80 7.57
N VAL A 97 18.50 -13.48 7.25
CA VAL A 97 17.39 -13.74 8.18
C VAL A 97 17.84 -14.52 9.43
N GLU A 98 18.85 -15.39 9.31
CA GLU A 98 19.35 -16.13 10.47
C GLU A 98 19.97 -15.22 11.57
N ASP A 99 20.46 -14.04 11.19
CA ASP A 99 21.11 -13.11 12.12
C ASP A 99 20.12 -12.39 13.04
N VAL A 100 18.81 -12.38 12.66
CA VAL A 100 17.75 -11.68 13.39
C VAL A 100 16.87 -12.61 14.23
N LYS A 101 17.14 -13.90 14.24
CA LYS A 101 16.36 -14.93 14.90
C LYS A 101 16.10 -14.67 16.39
N ASP A 102 17.14 -14.23 17.10
CA ASP A 102 17.04 -13.96 18.54
C ASP A 102 16.53 -12.55 18.85
N LEU A 103 16.65 -11.61 17.88
CA LEU A 103 16.23 -10.23 18.02
C LEU A 103 14.73 -10.07 17.79
N MET A 104 14.20 -10.73 16.75
CA MET A 104 12.79 -10.63 16.34
C MET A 104 12.23 -12.02 16.00
N PRO A 105 12.03 -12.89 17.01
CA PRO A 105 11.70 -14.30 16.79
C PRO A 105 10.33 -14.52 16.12
N SER A 106 9.36 -13.64 16.30
CA SER A 106 8.04 -13.75 15.64
C SER A 106 8.15 -13.49 14.16
N GLU A 107 8.78 -12.37 13.79
CA GLU A 107 9.03 -11.99 12.41
C GLU A 107 9.94 -13.01 11.70
N TYR A 108 10.96 -13.52 12.40
CA TYR A 108 11.83 -14.59 11.88
C TYR A 108 11.01 -15.80 11.41
N GLN A 109 10.00 -16.24 12.18
CA GLN A 109 9.13 -17.34 11.78
C GLN A 109 8.33 -17.02 10.51
N LEU A 110 7.83 -15.80 10.38
CA LEU A 110 7.12 -15.35 9.18
C LEU A 110 8.02 -15.33 7.95
N LEU A 111 9.26 -14.88 8.10
CA LEU A 111 10.25 -14.83 7.02
C LEU A 111 10.67 -16.24 6.55
N VAL A 112 11.01 -17.10 7.50
CA VAL A 112 11.43 -18.49 7.19
C VAL A 112 10.29 -19.29 6.55
N MET A 113 9.07 -19.12 7.00
CA MET A 113 7.89 -19.79 6.42
C MET A 113 7.72 -19.48 4.92
N GLN A 114 8.15 -18.29 4.49
CA GLN A 114 8.06 -17.81 3.13
C GLN A 114 9.33 -18.05 2.31
N ASP A 115 10.32 -18.76 2.84
CA ASP A 115 11.64 -19.00 2.23
C ASP A 115 12.42 -17.69 1.95
N ILE A 116 12.26 -16.71 2.85
CA ILE A 116 12.98 -15.43 2.78
C ILE A 116 14.31 -15.57 3.50
N HIS A 117 15.39 -15.21 2.79
CA HIS A 117 16.77 -15.26 3.30
C HIS A 117 17.33 -13.87 3.58
N SER A 118 16.87 -12.88 2.81
CA SER A 118 17.21 -11.47 2.98
C SER A 118 16.01 -10.59 2.60
N GLU A 119 15.94 -9.40 3.17
CA GLU A 119 14.80 -8.52 2.94
C GLU A 119 15.16 -7.05 3.11
N ILE A 120 14.50 -6.21 2.30
CA ILE A 120 14.52 -4.75 2.44
C ILE A 120 13.07 -4.28 2.47
N ALA A 121 12.65 -3.61 3.54
CA ALA A 121 11.30 -3.07 3.66
C ALA A 121 11.31 -1.60 4.10
N PHE A 122 10.41 -0.80 3.50
CA PHE A 122 10.26 0.62 3.78
C PHE A 122 8.84 0.97 4.15
N PRO A 123 8.64 1.76 5.22
CA PRO A 123 7.31 2.23 5.59
C PRO A 123 6.73 3.17 4.53
N ILE A 124 5.43 3.07 4.35
CA ILE A 124 4.63 3.97 3.52
C ILE A 124 3.85 4.90 4.44
N PHE A 125 4.11 6.19 4.34
CA PHE A 125 3.40 7.21 5.09
C PHE A 125 2.51 8.07 4.21
N TYR A 126 1.41 8.54 4.79
CA TYR A 126 0.67 9.69 4.31
C TYR A 126 0.60 10.72 5.42
N LYS A 127 1.24 11.87 5.21
CA LYS A 127 1.56 12.82 6.28
C LYS A 127 2.33 12.06 7.38
N ASP A 128 1.93 12.17 8.63
CA ASP A 128 2.61 11.51 9.74
C ASP A 128 1.96 10.16 10.15
N GLN A 129 1.11 9.59 9.30
CA GLN A 129 0.41 8.33 9.57
C GLN A 129 1.00 7.18 8.76
N LEU A 130 1.37 6.11 9.43
CA LEU A 130 1.75 4.85 8.80
C LEU A 130 0.55 4.29 8.00
N LYS A 131 0.77 3.93 6.74
CA LYS A 131 -0.23 3.36 5.84
C LYS A 131 0.11 1.95 5.38
N GLY A 132 1.30 1.48 5.71
CA GLY A 132 1.80 0.18 5.33
C GLY A 132 3.29 0.20 5.06
N PHE A 133 3.75 -0.74 4.26
CA PHE A 133 5.14 -0.80 3.82
C PHE A 133 5.28 -1.46 2.45
N ILE A 134 6.39 -1.16 1.77
CA ILE A 134 6.83 -1.85 0.55
C ILE A 134 8.03 -2.72 0.92
N GLY A 135 8.01 -3.97 0.48
CA GLY A 135 9.09 -4.94 0.75
C GLY A 135 9.64 -5.58 -0.52
N VAL A 136 10.88 -6.02 -0.42
CA VAL A 136 11.64 -6.70 -1.49
C VAL A 136 12.35 -7.90 -0.88
N ASP A 137 11.92 -9.11 -1.27
CA ASP A 137 12.50 -10.38 -0.77
C ASP A 137 13.63 -10.85 -1.65
N ASN A 138 14.68 -11.36 -1.01
CA ASN A 138 15.83 -12.00 -1.62
C ASN A 138 16.44 -11.17 -2.78
N PRO A 139 16.68 -9.84 -2.59
CA PRO A 139 17.29 -9.04 -3.64
C PRO A 139 18.74 -9.49 -3.92
N HIS A 140 19.09 -9.61 -5.21
CA HIS A 140 20.44 -9.91 -5.65
C HIS A 140 21.18 -8.63 -6.07
N ILE A 141 21.19 -7.65 -5.19
CA ILE A 141 21.95 -6.42 -5.37
C ILE A 141 22.84 -6.23 -4.16
N ASP A 142 24.03 -5.68 -4.38
CA ASP A 142 24.71 -4.99 -3.29
C ASP A 142 23.74 -3.90 -2.82
N SER A 143 23.30 -3.98 -1.55
CA SER A 143 22.37 -3.02 -0.94
C SER A 143 23.00 -1.64 -0.97
N SER A 144 23.04 -1.04 -2.18
CA SER A 144 23.60 0.28 -2.37
C SER A 144 22.69 1.29 -1.68
N GLU A 145 23.26 2.19 -0.90
CA GLU A 145 22.52 3.27 -0.23
C GLU A 145 21.58 4.04 -1.21
N SER A 146 21.95 4.09 -2.50
CA SER A 146 21.16 4.74 -3.54
C SER A 146 19.85 3.98 -3.85
N PHE A 147 19.85 2.66 -3.85
CA PHE A 147 18.64 1.86 -4.07
C PHE A 147 17.73 1.89 -2.84
N ILE A 148 18.33 1.78 -1.66
CA ILE A 148 17.64 1.89 -0.38
C ILE A 148 16.92 3.25 -0.30
N SER A 149 17.63 4.34 -0.59
CA SER A 149 17.05 5.69 -0.63
C SER A 149 15.92 5.82 -1.66
N LEU A 150 16.06 5.18 -2.83
CA LEU A 150 15.03 5.18 -3.86
C LEU A 150 13.74 4.48 -3.40
N LEU A 151 13.83 3.34 -2.72
CA LEU A 151 12.66 2.66 -2.16
C LEU A 151 11.93 3.53 -1.13
N GLY A 152 12.66 4.28 -0.31
CA GLY A 152 12.06 5.27 0.60
C GLY A 152 11.28 6.36 -0.13
N VAL A 153 11.83 6.88 -1.25
CA VAL A 153 11.14 7.85 -2.11
C VAL A 153 9.89 7.24 -2.73
N VAL A 154 9.98 6.00 -3.23
CA VAL A 154 8.83 5.25 -3.78
C VAL A 154 7.74 5.07 -2.73
N GLY A 155 8.09 4.67 -1.51
CA GLY A 155 7.14 4.49 -0.41
C GLY A 155 6.37 5.77 -0.07
N GLY A 156 7.10 6.90 0.09
CA GLY A 156 6.49 8.21 0.35
C GLY A 156 5.57 8.66 -0.78
N HIS A 157 5.97 8.44 -2.03
CA HIS A 157 5.17 8.75 -3.21
C HIS A 157 3.88 7.92 -3.29
N LEU A 158 3.98 6.61 -3.09
CA LEU A 158 2.83 5.70 -3.08
C LEU A 158 1.81 6.09 -2.01
N GLY A 159 2.26 6.46 -0.81
CA GLY A 159 1.38 6.92 0.26
C GLY A 159 0.57 8.14 -0.15
N ASN A 160 1.22 9.14 -0.75
CA ASN A 160 0.55 10.36 -1.20
C ASN A 160 -0.47 10.10 -2.32
N VAL A 161 -0.10 9.37 -3.37
CA VAL A 161 -0.98 9.14 -4.53
C VAL A 161 -2.17 8.29 -4.13
N ARG A 162 -1.97 7.20 -3.40
CA ARG A 162 -3.04 6.29 -2.98
C ARG A 162 -4.07 6.99 -2.09
N GLU A 163 -3.61 7.77 -1.09
CA GLU A 163 -4.51 8.48 -0.20
C GLU A 163 -5.22 9.66 -0.90
N THR A 164 -4.54 10.36 -1.79
CA THR A 164 -5.16 11.42 -2.59
C THR A 164 -6.31 10.88 -3.44
N LEU A 165 -6.09 9.77 -4.15
CA LEU A 165 -7.13 9.14 -4.96
C LEU A 165 -8.29 8.64 -4.09
N ARG A 166 -8.00 7.99 -2.95
CA ARG A 166 -9.03 7.53 -2.00
C ARG A 166 -9.90 8.69 -1.49
N MET A 167 -9.28 9.82 -1.16
CA MET A 167 -10.01 11.01 -0.68
C MET A 167 -10.87 11.62 -1.79
N THR A 168 -10.36 11.67 -3.01
CA THR A 168 -11.10 12.19 -4.16
C THR A 168 -12.37 11.35 -4.42
N GLU A 169 -12.22 10.03 -4.47
CA GLU A 169 -13.35 9.11 -4.66
C GLU A 169 -14.40 9.23 -3.53
N LEU A 170 -13.94 9.37 -2.28
CA LEU A 170 -14.84 9.56 -1.15
C LEU A 170 -15.63 10.87 -1.25
N LEU A 171 -14.97 11.95 -1.67
CA LEU A 171 -15.63 13.23 -1.89
C LEU A 171 -16.67 13.17 -3.02
N GLU A 172 -16.35 12.50 -4.12
CA GLU A 172 -17.28 12.29 -5.23
C GLU A 172 -18.52 11.49 -4.78
N GLN A 173 -18.32 10.40 -4.05
CA GLN A 173 -19.42 9.61 -3.50
C GLN A 173 -20.31 10.43 -2.56
N ARG A 174 -19.70 11.26 -1.72
CA ARG A 174 -20.42 12.12 -0.79
C ARG A 174 -21.20 13.22 -1.50
N ASN A 175 -20.63 13.84 -2.52
CA ASN A 175 -21.31 14.82 -3.36
C ASN A 175 -22.52 14.21 -4.07
N ASN A 176 -22.37 13.05 -4.70
CA ASN A 176 -23.45 12.35 -5.37
C ASN A 176 -24.60 12.00 -4.40
N SER A 177 -24.27 11.58 -3.18
CA SER A 177 -25.27 11.31 -2.13
C SER A 177 -26.01 12.57 -1.69
N LEU A 178 -25.31 13.71 -1.55
CA LEU A 178 -25.92 15.00 -1.21
C LEU A 178 -26.82 15.51 -2.32
N GLU A 179 -26.40 15.43 -3.57
CA GLU A 179 -27.22 15.82 -4.74
C GLU A 179 -28.53 15.02 -4.81
N LYS A 180 -28.44 13.70 -4.58
CA LYS A 180 -29.61 12.84 -4.49
C LYS A 180 -30.57 13.28 -3.38
N SER A 181 -30.05 13.51 -2.17
CA SER A 181 -30.86 13.96 -1.03
C SER A 181 -31.51 15.31 -1.29
N LEU A 182 -30.82 16.26 -1.92
CA LEU A 182 -31.37 17.56 -2.30
C LEU A 182 -32.50 17.43 -3.36
N SER A 183 -32.31 16.55 -4.33
CA SER A 183 -33.33 16.25 -5.34
C SER A 183 -34.59 15.68 -4.71
N ASP A 184 -34.47 14.74 -3.79
CA ASP A 184 -35.60 14.13 -3.07
C ASP A 184 -36.35 15.16 -2.23
N LEU A 185 -35.62 16.00 -1.46
CA LEU A 185 -36.23 17.10 -0.68
C LEU A 185 -36.97 18.12 -1.57
N ASN A 186 -36.43 18.46 -2.74
CA ASN A 186 -37.08 19.37 -3.66
C ASN A 186 -38.36 18.75 -4.26
N ARG A 187 -38.38 17.45 -4.53
CA ARG A 187 -39.58 16.73 -4.98
C ARG A 187 -40.65 16.74 -3.88
N GLU A 188 -40.32 16.48 -2.64
CA GLU A 188 -41.26 16.51 -1.51
C GLU A 188 -41.84 17.94 -1.33
N ARG A 189 -40.96 18.97 -1.37
CA ARG A 189 -41.39 20.34 -1.25
C ARG A 189 -42.36 20.74 -2.37
N THR A 190 -42.07 20.35 -3.61
CA THR A 190 -42.95 20.61 -4.77
C THR A 190 -44.30 19.91 -4.60
N PHE A 191 -44.29 18.65 -4.16
CA PHE A 191 -45.50 17.87 -3.90
C PHE A 191 -46.36 18.51 -2.82
N MET A 192 -45.75 18.94 -1.69
CA MET A 192 -46.45 19.63 -0.61
C MET A 192 -47.05 20.99 -1.06
N SER A 193 -46.32 21.74 -1.91
CA SER A 193 -46.82 23.01 -2.42
C SER A 193 -48.06 22.86 -3.34
N VAL A 194 -48.11 21.81 -4.14
CA VAL A 194 -49.27 21.47 -4.99
C VAL A 194 -50.47 21.11 -4.12
N LEU A 195 -50.30 20.27 -3.12
CA LEU A 195 -51.37 19.88 -2.20
C LEU A 195 -51.94 21.07 -1.42
N CYS A 196 -51.14 22.08 -1.08
CA CYS A 196 -51.60 23.27 -0.38
C CYS A 196 -52.37 24.23 -1.29
N THR A 197 -52.16 24.19 -2.62
CA THR A 197 -52.85 25.07 -3.59
C THR A 197 -54.23 24.53 -3.98
N ASP A 198 -54.47 23.24 -3.87
CA ASP A 198 -55.74 22.60 -4.23
C ASP A 198 -56.82 22.69 -3.10
N TYR A 199 -56.50 23.31 -1.96
CA TYR A 199 -57.39 23.48 -0.81
C TYR A 199 -57.87 24.93 -0.58
N ILE A 200 -57.71 25.83 -1.54
CA ILE A 200 -58.24 27.19 -1.51
C ILE A 200 -59.27 27.35 -2.67
#